data_8bfb528b3ee1ea48ff5825a4344e412f
#
_entry.id   8bfb528b3ee1ea48ff5825a4344e412f
#
_cell.length_a   1.000
_cell.length_b   1.000
_cell.length_c   1.000
_cell.angle_alpha   90.00
_cell.angle_beta   90.00
_cell.angle_gamma   90.00
#
_symmetry.space_group_name_H-M   'P 1'
#
loop_
_entity.id
_entity.type
_entity.pdbx_description
1 polymer ?
#
loop_
_entity_poly.entity_id
_entity_poly.type
_entity_poly.pdbx_seq_one_letter_code
_entity_poly.pdbx_strand_id
1 'polypeptide(L)'
;KMSVRNDKYRICASISCEESLEDIEREILKHEAVIISDIPNDLRNKLLKFTFENSIRTYINPKLSDIIVRGAEDFHLFDTPLLLARNDGLRWEQRAIKRILDIVLSAAALVVASPFMLVTAIAIKAYDGGPVLYSQKRLTTGGRVFKVYKFRSMIVDAEKKSGATLAKKNDSRITPIGKFIRKVRIDELPQLINILKGDMSFVGPRPERPEIAQKYEKTMPEFKYRLKVKAGLTGYAQVMGKYNTTPYDKLKLDLM
;
A
#
# COMPACT_ATOMS: atom_id res chain seq x y z
N LYS A 1 -6.95 11.60 12.96
CA LYS A 1 -8.43 11.52 12.99
C LYS A 1 -8.81 10.12 12.48
N MET A 2 -9.01 9.20 13.39
CA MET A 2 -9.60 7.89 13.10
C MET A 2 -11.05 8.12 12.67
N SER A 3 -11.36 7.91 11.38
CA SER A 3 -12.73 7.68 10.96
C SER A 3 -13.05 6.23 11.30
N VAL A 4 -13.49 6.01 12.49
CA VAL A 4 -13.97 4.74 13.01
C VAL A 4 -15.27 4.39 12.29
N ARG A 5 -15.45 3.14 11.87
CA ARG A 5 -16.78 2.57 11.78
C ARG A 5 -17.33 2.65 13.20
N ASN A 6 -18.21 3.61 13.44
CA ASN A 6 -18.80 3.92 14.75
C ASN A 6 -19.58 2.74 15.37
N ASP A 7 -19.72 1.67 14.64
CA ASP A 7 -20.52 0.49 14.93
C ASP A 7 -19.76 -0.63 15.68
N LYS A 8 -18.42 -0.59 15.67
CA LYS A 8 -17.63 -1.68 16.29
C LYS A 8 -16.86 -1.31 17.56
N TYR A 9 -16.46 -0.06 17.71
CA TYR A 9 -15.63 0.37 18.85
C TYR A 9 -16.01 1.77 19.30
N ARG A 10 -16.28 1.92 20.61
CA ARG A 10 -16.52 3.21 21.26
C ARG A 10 -15.26 3.59 22.04
N ILE A 11 -14.65 4.72 21.71
CA ILE A 11 -13.57 5.29 22.51
C ILE A 11 -14.21 5.92 23.73
N CYS A 12 -13.94 5.38 24.92
CA CYS A 12 -14.53 5.81 26.19
C CYS A 12 -13.63 6.81 26.91
N ALA A 13 -12.30 6.64 26.82
CA ALA A 13 -11.31 7.50 27.45
C ALA A 13 -10.08 7.69 26.57
N SER A 14 -9.35 8.76 26.79
CA SER A 14 -8.03 9.01 26.19
C SER A 14 -7.15 9.60 27.30
N ILE A 15 -5.98 8.98 27.51
CA ILE A 15 -5.01 9.38 28.52
C ILE A 15 -3.70 9.78 27.86
N SER A 16 -3.05 10.81 28.39
CA SER A 16 -1.74 11.25 27.90
C SER A 16 -0.64 10.31 28.38
N CYS A 17 0.40 10.11 27.54
CA CYS A 17 1.61 9.40 27.96
C CYS A 17 2.50 10.19 28.94
N GLU A 18 2.14 11.43 29.26
CA GLU A 18 2.83 12.28 30.22
C GLU A 18 2.32 12.06 31.66
N GLU A 19 1.20 11.35 31.83
CA GLU A 19 0.67 11.00 33.14
C GLU A 19 1.50 9.91 33.83
N SER A 20 1.29 9.72 35.13
CA SER A 20 2.00 8.69 35.87
C SER A 20 1.64 7.29 35.38
N LEU A 21 2.60 6.36 35.44
CA LEU A 21 2.35 4.97 35.02
C LEU A 21 1.18 4.36 35.81
N GLU A 22 1.11 4.64 37.11
CA GLU A 22 0.05 4.12 37.99
C GLU A 22 -1.35 4.62 37.58
N ASP A 23 -1.47 5.88 37.19
CA ASP A 23 -2.76 6.43 36.74
C ASP A 23 -3.17 5.85 35.39
N ILE A 24 -2.21 5.67 34.46
CA ILE A 24 -2.46 5.00 33.18
C ILE A 24 -2.93 3.55 33.41
N GLU A 25 -2.25 2.78 34.25
CA GLU A 25 -2.59 1.39 34.56
C GLU A 25 -3.97 1.30 35.24
N ARG A 26 -4.26 2.19 36.19
CA ARG A 26 -5.58 2.27 36.85
C ARG A 26 -6.72 2.55 35.87
N GLU A 27 -6.48 3.43 34.90
CA GLU A 27 -7.49 3.72 33.89
C GLU A 27 -7.69 2.55 32.92
N ILE A 28 -6.61 1.89 32.50
CA ILE A 28 -6.66 0.71 31.62
C ILE A 28 -7.52 -0.40 32.23
N LEU A 29 -7.42 -0.63 33.56
CA LEU A 29 -8.19 -1.68 34.26
C LEU A 29 -9.71 -1.45 34.24
N LYS A 30 -10.19 -0.24 33.94
CA LYS A 30 -11.62 0.07 33.83
C LYS A 30 -12.21 -0.32 32.46
N HIS A 31 -11.39 -0.74 31.51
CA HIS A 31 -11.79 -0.97 30.13
C HIS A 31 -11.46 -2.39 29.64
N GLU A 32 -12.28 -2.93 28.73
CA GLU A 32 -12.07 -4.25 28.13
C GLU A 32 -10.93 -4.28 27.11
N ALA A 33 -10.56 -3.12 26.57
CA ALA A 33 -9.54 -3.02 25.55
C ALA A 33 -8.84 -1.65 25.57
N VAL A 34 -7.57 -1.65 25.19
CA VAL A 34 -6.74 -0.45 25.06
C VAL A 34 -6.12 -0.36 23.66
N ILE A 35 -5.97 0.89 23.18
CA ILE A 35 -5.22 1.18 21.94
C ILE A 35 -3.97 1.96 22.35
N ILE A 36 -2.80 1.37 22.12
CA ILE A 36 -1.50 2.00 22.35
C ILE A 36 -0.99 2.58 21.03
N SER A 37 -0.85 3.91 20.97
CA SER A 37 -0.39 4.61 19.76
C SER A 37 0.59 5.72 20.09
N ASP A 38 1.67 5.80 19.33
CA ASP A 38 2.64 6.90 19.29
C ASP A 38 3.26 7.30 20.65
N ILE A 39 3.53 6.30 21.50
CA ILE A 39 4.18 6.49 22.80
C ILE A 39 5.65 6.02 22.79
N PRO A 40 6.50 6.46 23.76
CA PRO A 40 7.87 5.99 23.93
C PRO A 40 7.95 4.46 24.09
N ASN A 41 9.04 3.85 23.60
CA ASN A 41 9.19 2.39 23.59
C ASN A 41 9.18 1.79 25.00
N ASP A 42 9.81 2.44 25.97
CA ASP A 42 9.89 1.96 27.35
C ASP A 42 8.51 1.90 28.01
N LEU A 43 7.73 2.96 27.87
CA LEU A 43 6.36 2.98 28.34
C LEU A 43 5.49 1.95 27.62
N ARG A 44 5.63 1.85 26.30
CA ARG A 44 4.91 0.83 25.51
C ARG A 44 5.19 -0.59 26.01
N ASN A 45 6.45 -0.91 26.25
CA ASN A 45 6.84 -2.25 26.73
C ASN A 45 6.29 -2.55 28.14
N LYS A 46 6.28 -1.56 29.03
CA LYS A 46 5.67 -1.70 30.36
C LYS A 46 4.15 -1.95 30.24
N LEU A 47 3.46 -1.13 29.48
CA LEU A 47 2.01 -1.26 29.28
C LEU A 47 1.63 -2.57 28.61
N LEU A 48 2.44 -3.06 27.66
CA LEU A 48 2.20 -4.35 27.02
C LEU A 48 2.29 -5.52 28.02
N LYS A 49 3.29 -5.52 28.88
CA LYS A 49 3.42 -6.54 29.95
C LYS A 49 2.24 -6.45 30.89
N PHE A 50 1.91 -5.25 31.36
CA PHE A 50 0.79 -5.00 32.27
C PHE A 50 -0.55 -5.50 31.67
N THR A 51 -0.85 -5.14 30.42
CA THR A 51 -2.10 -5.56 29.77
C THR A 51 -2.14 -7.06 29.51
N PHE A 52 -1.00 -7.68 29.21
CA PHE A 52 -0.87 -9.14 29.06
C PHE A 52 -1.13 -9.87 30.37
N GLU A 53 -0.54 -9.42 31.47
CA GLU A 53 -0.76 -9.97 32.83
C GLU A 53 -2.24 -9.86 33.25
N ASN A 54 -2.90 -8.77 32.91
CA ASN A 54 -4.29 -8.53 33.27
C ASN A 54 -5.30 -9.02 32.22
N SER A 55 -4.85 -9.75 31.19
CA SER A 55 -5.71 -10.29 30.11
C SER A 55 -6.54 -9.23 29.38
N ILE A 56 -6.03 -7.99 29.28
CA ILE A 56 -6.71 -6.87 28.61
C ILE A 56 -6.38 -6.92 27.11
N ARG A 57 -7.41 -6.83 26.28
CA ARG A 57 -7.26 -6.81 24.82
C ARG A 57 -6.52 -5.55 24.37
N THR A 58 -5.33 -5.72 23.80
CA THR A 58 -4.46 -4.59 23.45
C THR A 58 -4.28 -4.47 21.93
N TYR A 59 -4.61 -3.30 21.39
CA TYR A 59 -4.33 -2.92 20.02
C TYR A 59 -3.13 -1.99 19.98
N ILE A 60 -2.17 -2.28 19.10
CA ILE A 60 -0.93 -1.53 19.00
C ILE A 60 -0.84 -0.89 17.62
N ASN A 61 -0.50 0.41 17.57
CA ASN A 61 -0.07 1.03 16.32
C ASN A 61 1.38 0.61 16.05
N PRO A 62 1.64 -0.30 15.08
CA PRO A 62 2.99 -0.85 14.91
C PRO A 62 3.95 0.20 14.39
N LYS A 63 5.17 0.19 14.89
CA LYS A 63 6.33 0.88 14.29
C LYS A 63 6.92 0.01 13.18
N LEU A 64 7.76 0.58 12.32
CA LEU A 64 8.40 -0.20 11.22
C LEU A 64 9.23 -1.38 11.75
N SER A 65 9.92 -1.20 12.88
CA SER A 65 10.64 -2.28 13.57
C SER A 65 9.74 -3.46 13.94
N ASP A 66 8.54 -3.17 14.43
CA ASP A 66 7.57 -4.21 14.84
C ASP A 66 7.11 -5.03 13.63
N ILE A 67 6.88 -4.35 12.49
CA ILE A 67 6.47 -5.01 11.24
C ILE A 67 7.61 -5.90 10.72
N ILE A 68 8.86 -5.45 10.80
CA ILE A 68 10.04 -6.22 10.39
C ILE A 68 10.20 -7.46 11.27
N VAL A 69 10.09 -7.30 12.60
CA VAL A 69 10.20 -8.40 13.56
C VAL A 69 9.05 -9.39 13.41
N ARG A 70 7.83 -8.93 13.13
CA ARG A 70 6.69 -9.82 12.88
C ARG A 70 6.91 -10.78 11.70
N GLY A 71 7.68 -10.38 10.70
CA GLY A 71 8.06 -11.21 9.56
C GLY A 71 9.31 -12.06 9.78
N ALA A 72 9.89 -12.06 11.00
CA ALA A 72 11.08 -12.83 11.33
C ALA A 72 10.74 -14.32 11.51
N GLU A 73 11.72 -15.18 11.25
CA GLU A 73 11.64 -16.63 11.47
C GLU A 73 12.23 -16.95 12.84
N ASP A 74 11.61 -17.89 13.54
CA ASP A 74 12.15 -18.42 14.78
C ASP A 74 13.44 -19.18 14.49
N PHE A 75 14.50 -18.85 15.21
CA PHE A 75 15.80 -19.50 15.11
C PHE A 75 16.35 -19.78 16.50
N HIS A 76 17.02 -20.89 16.68
CA HIS A 76 17.65 -21.26 17.92
C HIS A 76 19.16 -21.39 17.71
N LEU A 77 19.91 -20.69 18.52
CA LEU A 77 21.37 -20.84 18.60
C LEU A 77 21.72 -21.30 19.99
N PHE A 78 22.15 -22.53 20.09
CA PHE A 78 22.28 -23.24 21.38
C PHE A 78 20.94 -23.20 22.14
N ASP A 79 20.91 -22.75 23.37
CA ASP A 79 19.68 -22.64 24.19
C ASP A 79 19.02 -21.24 24.12
N THR A 80 19.50 -20.39 23.24
CA THR A 80 19.00 -19.04 23.12
C THR A 80 18.02 -18.91 21.94
N PRO A 81 16.75 -18.53 22.19
CA PRO A 81 15.80 -18.22 21.12
C PRO A 81 16.18 -16.90 20.45
N LEU A 82 16.24 -16.89 19.12
CA LEU A 82 16.55 -15.74 18.30
C LEU A 82 15.45 -15.53 17.24
N LEU A 83 15.28 -14.30 16.81
CA LEU A 83 14.41 -13.95 15.69
C LEU A 83 15.28 -13.57 14.48
N LEU A 84 15.22 -14.35 13.42
CA LEU A 84 15.94 -14.08 12.18
C LEU A 84 15.10 -13.18 11.27
N ALA A 85 15.36 -11.88 11.31
CA ALA A 85 14.76 -10.93 10.38
C ALA A 85 15.48 -11.00 9.03
N ARG A 86 14.91 -11.72 8.07
CA ARG A 86 15.47 -11.82 6.71
C ARG A 86 15.27 -10.52 5.92
N ASN A 87 16.27 -10.20 5.12
CA ASN A 87 16.27 -8.99 4.30
C ASN A 87 15.88 -9.24 2.82
N ASP A 88 15.66 -10.49 2.45
CA ASP A 88 15.65 -10.95 1.04
C ASP A 88 14.25 -10.93 0.39
N GLY A 89 13.22 -10.47 1.11
CA GLY A 89 11.84 -10.52 0.65
C GLY A 89 11.33 -11.96 0.54
N LEU A 90 10.59 -12.27 -0.52
CA LEU A 90 10.05 -13.61 -0.76
C LEU A 90 11.18 -14.62 -1.09
N ARG A 91 11.07 -15.85 -0.59
CA ARG A 91 11.94 -16.97 -0.97
C ARG A 91 11.82 -17.26 -2.47
N TRP A 92 12.81 -17.92 -3.06
CA TRP A 92 12.81 -18.18 -4.49
C TRP A 92 11.63 -19.05 -4.94
N GLU A 93 11.22 -20.05 -4.12
CA GLU A 93 10.04 -20.89 -4.38
C GLU A 93 8.75 -20.05 -4.40
N GLN A 94 8.60 -19.17 -3.40
CA GLN A 94 7.46 -18.27 -3.32
C GLN A 94 7.42 -17.31 -4.52
N ARG A 95 8.59 -16.83 -4.96
CA ARG A 95 8.71 -16.00 -6.16
C ARG A 95 8.32 -16.75 -7.41
N ALA A 96 8.73 -18.03 -7.53
CA ALA A 96 8.38 -18.87 -8.67
C ALA A 96 6.87 -19.15 -8.73
N ILE A 97 6.28 -19.61 -7.63
CA ILE A 97 4.83 -19.86 -7.53
C ILE A 97 4.04 -18.58 -7.85
N LYS A 98 4.41 -17.46 -7.20
CA LYS A 98 3.78 -16.17 -7.44
C LYS A 98 3.89 -15.76 -8.92
N ARG A 99 5.04 -16.01 -9.57
CA ARG A 99 5.23 -15.68 -10.99
C ARG A 99 4.35 -16.51 -11.90
N ILE A 100 4.22 -17.81 -11.65
CA ILE A 100 3.32 -18.70 -12.40
C ILE A 100 1.87 -18.20 -12.26
N LEU A 101 1.42 -17.93 -11.03
CA LEU A 101 0.08 -17.39 -10.78
C LEU A 101 -0.12 -16.03 -11.48
N ASP A 102 0.84 -15.12 -11.42
CA ASP A 102 0.78 -13.83 -12.12
C ASP A 102 0.60 -14.02 -13.64
N ILE A 103 1.31 -14.96 -14.26
CA ILE A 103 1.21 -15.25 -15.70
C ILE A 103 -0.16 -15.85 -16.04
N VAL A 104 -0.57 -16.90 -15.34
CA VAL A 104 -1.82 -17.62 -15.63
C VAL A 104 -3.02 -16.68 -15.45
N LEU A 105 -3.09 -16.01 -14.31
CA LEU A 105 -4.20 -15.10 -14.02
C LEU A 105 -4.24 -13.88 -14.95
N SER A 106 -3.07 -13.29 -15.31
CA SER A 106 -3.06 -12.15 -16.23
C SER A 106 -3.41 -12.54 -17.65
N ALA A 107 -2.99 -13.73 -18.12
CA ALA A 107 -3.38 -14.24 -19.42
C ALA A 107 -4.89 -14.48 -19.48
N ALA A 108 -5.45 -15.19 -18.50
CA ALA A 108 -6.89 -15.42 -18.42
C ALA A 108 -7.68 -14.10 -18.32
N ALA A 109 -7.23 -13.17 -17.47
CA ALA A 109 -7.88 -11.86 -17.31
C ALA A 109 -7.81 -11.04 -18.61
N LEU A 110 -6.72 -11.09 -19.38
CA LEU A 110 -6.62 -10.41 -20.67
C LEU A 110 -7.61 -10.97 -21.70
N VAL A 111 -7.78 -12.29 -21.76
CA VAL A 111 -8.77 -12.91 -22.66
C VAL A 111 -10.17 -12.41 -22.31
N VAL A 112 -10.55 -12.49 -21.05
CA VAL A 112 -11.89 -12.04 -20.57
C VAL A 112 -12.09 -10.54 -20.74
N ALA A 113 -11.04 -9.74 -20.48
CA ALA A 113 -11.11 -8.28 -20.58
C ALA A 113 -11.00 -7.75 -22.02
N SER A 114 -10.52 -8.56 -22.98
CA SER A 114 -10.23 -8.12 -24.35
C SER A 114 -11.41 -7.42 -25.06
N PRO A 115 -12.67 -7.89 -25.00
CA PRO A 115 -13.78 -7.20 -25.65
C PRO A 115 -14.03 -5.82 -25.02
N PHE A 116 -13.94 -5.70 -23.69
CA PHE A 116 -14.10 -4.41 -22.99
C PHE A 116 -12.95 -3.47 -23.31
N MET A 117 -11.74 -3.99 -23.42
CA MET A 117 -10.57 -3.21 -23.81
C MET A 117 -10.70 -2.69 -25.25
N LEU A 118 -11.20 -3.51 -26.17
CA LEU A 118 -11.42 -3.13 -27.56
C LEU A 118 -12.46 -2.00 -27.65
N VAL A 119 -13.62 -2.18 -27.01
CA VAL A 119 -14.67 -1.14 -26.99
C VAL A 119 -14.14 0.17 -26.40
N THR A 120 -13.40 0.09 -25.30
CA THR A 120 -12.77 1.27 -24.66
C THR A 120 -11.77 1.95 -25.60
N ALA A 121 -10.95 1.16 -26.30
CA ALA A 121 -9.97 1.67 -27.27
C ALA A 121 -10.66 2.44 -28.43
N ILE A 122 -11.72 1.86 -28.99
CA ILE A 122 -12.53 2.49 -30.06
C ILE A 122 -13.17 3.79 -29.51
N ALA A 123 -13.78 3.76 -28.33
CA ALA A 123 -14.41 4.94 -27.76
C ALA A 123 -13.41 6.09 -27.53
N ILE A 124 -12.21 5.81 -26.99
CA ILE A 124 -11.18 6.83 -26.81
C ILE A 124 -10.71 7.38 -28.15
N LYS A 125 -10.52 6.51 -29.16
CA LYS A 125 -10.05 6.91 -30.48
C LYS A 125 -11.10 7.76 -31.22
N ALA A 126 -12.37 7.40 -31.11
CA ALA A 126 -13.48 8.13 -31.71
C ALA A 126 -13.72 9.49 -31.06
N TYR A 127 -13.37 9.68 -29.80
CA TYR A 127 -13.63 10.94 -29.08
C TYR A 127 -12.77 12.11 -29.58
N ASP A 128 -11.47 11.90 -29.76
CA ASP A 128 -10.55 13.01 -30.13
C ASP A 128 -9.42 12.59 -31.08
N GLY A 129 -9.47 11.37 -31.64
CA GLY A 129 -8.45 10.87 -32.57
C GLY A 129 -7.07 10.58 -31.97
N GLY A 130 -6.85 10.93 -30.70
CA GLY A 130 -5.55 10.83 -30.05
C GLY A 130 -5.12 9.39 -29.69
N PRO A 131 -3.98 9.21 -28.99
CA PRO A 131 -3.48 7.90 -28.59
C PRO A 131 -4.41 7.22 -27.59
N VAL A 132 -4.68 5.93 -27.78
CA VAL A 132 -5.55 5.13 -26.92
C VAL A 132 -4.88 4.82 -25.58
N LEU A 133 -3.59 4.50 -25.62
CA LEU A 133 -2.80 4.16 -24.44
C LEU A 133 -1.96 5.34 -23.97
N TYR A 134 -1.86 5.45 -22.67
CA TYR A 134 -0.96 6.34 -21.96
C TYR A 134 0.07 5.50 -21.20
N SER A 135 1.30 5.94 -21.19
CA SER A 135 2.37 5.28 -20.42
C SER A 135 3.09 6.28 -19.52
N GLN A 136 3.47 5.83 -18.32
CA GLN A 136 4.16 6.64 -17.33
C GLN A 136 5.26 5.84 -16.64
N LYS A 137 6.41 6.51 -16.39
CA LYS A 137 7.51 5.91 -15.62
C LYS A 137 7.10 5.65 -14.18
N ARG A 138 7.41 4.47 -13.69
CA ARG A 138 7.14 4.00 -12.32
C ARG A 138 8.29 3.15 -11.81
N LEU A 139 8.35 2.99 -10.47
CA LEU A 139 9.34 2.15 -9.80
C LEU A 139 8.77 0.76 -9.52
N THR A 140 9.61 -0.24 -9.66
CA THR A 140 9.35 -1.63 -9.25
C THR A 140 10.52 -2.17 -8.42
N THR A 141 10.61 -3.47 -8.22
CA THR A 141 11.65 -4.13 -7.41
C THR A 141 13.05 -3.56 -7.66
N GLY A 142 13.78 -3.30 -6.57
CA GLY A 142 15.14 -2.78 -6.61
C GLY A 142 15.27 -1.35 -7.13
N GLY A 143 14.17 -0.59 -7.22
CA GLY A 143 14.18 0.76 -7.76
C GLY A 143 14.22 0.83 -9.30
N ARG A 144 14.07 -0.31 -10.00
CA ARG A 144 14.05 -0.36 -11.46
C ARG A 144 12.86 0.44 -12.01
N VAL A 145 13.13 1.29 -12.98
CA VAL A 145 12.11 2.10 -13.67
C VAL A 145 11.48 1.26 -14.79
N PHE A 146 10.15 1.26 -14.85
CA PHE A 146 9.39 0.66 -15.95
C PHE A 146 8.27 1.60 -16.41
N LYS A 147 7.65 1.32 -17.55
CA LYS A 147 6.50 2.07 -18.07
C LYS A 147 5.21 1.33 -17.72
N VAL A 148 4.39 1.91 -16.83
CA VAL A 148 3.04 1.39 -16.59
C VAL A 148 2.13 1.79 -17.74
N TYR A 149 1.31 0.86 -18.25
CA TYR A 149 0.33 1.10 -19.29
C TYR A 149 -1.06 1.34 -18.71
N LYS A 150 -1.75 2.33 -19.25
CA LYS A 150 -3.15 2.65 -18.91
C LYS A 150 -3.89 3.09 -20.16
N PHE A 151 -5.22 2.99 -20.17
CA PHE A 151 -6.02 3.73 -21.13
C PHE A 151 -5.94 5.21 -20.83
N ARG A 152 -5.87 6.02 -21.88
CA ARG A 152 -5.86 7.47 -21.74
C ARG A 152 -7.23 7.97 -21.25
N SER A 153 -7.25 8.56 -20.09
CA SER A 153 -8.43 9.11 -19.43
C SER A 153 -8.43 10.64 -19.34
N MET A 154 -7.36 11.27 -19.81
CA MET A 154 -7.20 12.72 -19.83
C MET A 154 -6.95 13.22 -21.26
N ILE A 155 -7.15 14.52 -21.48
CA ILE A 155 -6.82 15.20 -22.74
C ILE A 155 -5.35 14.97 -23.11
N VAL A 156 -5.04 15.07 -24.40
CA VAL A 156 -3.65 14.99 -24.89
C VAL A 156 -2.82 16.08 -24.21
N ASP A 157 -1.60 15.72 -23.80
CA ASP A 157 -0.63 16.65 -23.16
C ASP A 157 -1.10 17.27 -21.83
N ALA A 158 -2.02 16.62 -21.11
CA ALA A 158 -2.56 17.09 -19.83
C ALA A 158 -1.49 17.46 -18.79
N GLU A 159 -0.30 16.84 -18.83
CA GLU A 159 0.80 17.09 -17.90
C GLU A 159 1.82 18.13 -18.39
N LYS A 160 1.78 18.53 -19.68
CA LYS A 160 2.75 19.53 -20.21
C LYS A 160 2.60 20.89 -19.53
N LYS A 161 1.39 21.28 -19.18
CA LYS A 161 1.10 22.60 -18.57
C LYS A 161 1.20 22.60 -17.04
N SER A 162 0.94 21.47 -16.38
CA SER A 162 0.78 21.39 -14.91
C SER A 162 1.87 20.57 -14.20
N GLY A 163 2.79 19.96 -14.96
CA GLY A 163 3.79 19.05 -14.40
C GLY A 163 3.18 17.78 -13.82
N ALA A 164 3.99 17.06 -13.03
CA ALA A 164 3.60 15.81 -12.38
C ALA A 164 2.71 16.07 -11.14
N THR A 165 1.46 16.48 -11.37
CA THR A 165 0.49 16.73 -10.28
C THR A 165 -0.49 15.56 -10.11
N LEU A 166 -0.90 15.31 -8.86
CA LEU A 166 -1.97 14.33 -8.57
C LEU A 166 -3.32 14.88 -9.08
N ALA A 167 -4.14 14.00 -9.67
CA ALA A 167 -5.47 14.37 -10.12
C ALA A 167 -6.37 14.78 -8.94
N LYS A 168 -7.06 15.92 -9.08
CA LYS A 168 -8.05 16.41 -8.10
C LYS A 168 -9.41 15.78 -8.34
N LYS A 169 -10.34 15.89 -7.37
CA LYS A 169 -11.67 15.28 -7.44
C LYS A 169 -12.49 15.74 -8.66
N ASN A 170 -12.32 16.98 -9.13
CA ASN A 170 -12.98 17.54 -10.32
C ASN A 170 -11.94 18.12 -11.27
N ASP A 171 -11.00 17.29 -11.72
CA ASP A 171 -9.92 17.71 -12.61
C ASP A 171 -10.46 17.90 -14.03
N SER A 172 -10.40 19.13 -14.54
CA SER A 172 -10.88 19.51 -15.88
C SER A 172 -10.13 18.83 -17.04
N ARG A 173 -8.97 18.24 -16.75
CA ARG A 173 -8.18 17.48 -17.73
C ARG A 173 -8.78 16.12 -18.05
N ILE A 174 -9.73 15.62 -17.24
CA ILE A 174 -10.33 14.29 -17.41
C ILE A 174 -11.44 14.39 -18.47
N THR A 175 -11.34 13.55 -19.52
CA THR A 175 -12.37 13.48 -20.56
C THR A 175 -13.68 12.85 -20.04
N PRO A 176 -14.85 13.07 -20.67
CA PRO A 176 -16.10 12.41 -20.27
C PRO A 176 -15.98 10.88 -20.26
N ILE A 177 -15.37 10.29 -21.29
CA ILE A 177 -15.06 8.85 -21.35
C ILE A 177 -14.09 8.49 -20.23
N GLY A 178 -13.09 9.32 -19.99
CA GLY A 178 -12.12 9.16 -18.91
C GLY A 178 -12.76 9.09 -17.53
N LYS A 179 -13.80 9.88 -17.26
CA LYS A 179 -14.56 9.82 -15.99
C LYS A 179 -15.20 8.45 -15.77
N PHE A 180 -15.81 7.89 -16.84
CA PHE A 180 -16.44 6.58 -16.77
C PHE A 180 -15.42 5.46 -16.56
N ILE A 181 -14.39 5.35 -17.43
CA ILE A 181 -13.40 4.25 -17.33
C ILE A 181 -12.61 4.28 -16.03
N ARG A 182 -12.36 5.45 -15.44
CA ARG A 182 -11.74 5.59 -14.11
C ARG A 182 -12.66 5.15 -12.97
N LYS A 183 -13.96 5.43 -13.09
CA LYS A 183 -14.95 5.03 -12.07
C LYS A 183 -15.04 3.50 -11.97
N VAL A 184 -14.99 2.80 -13.11
CA VAL A 184 -15.07 1.33 -13.18
C VAL A 184 -13.69 0.64 -13.24
N ARG A 185 -12.60 1.42 -13.17
CA ARG A 185 -11.20 0.92 -13.19
C ARG A 185 -10.78 0.22 -14.48
N ILE A 186 -11.52 0.35 -15.56
CA ILE A 186 -11.16 -0.17 -16.90
C ILE A 186 -9.86 0.48 -17.42
N ASP A 187 -9.60 1.73 -17.01
CA ASP A 187 -8.37 2.44 -17.39
C ASP A 187 -7.08 1.73 -16.94
N GLU A 188 -7.14 0.87 -15.95
CA GLU A 188 -5.98 0.13 -15.42
C GLU A 188 -5.80 -1.27 -16.05
N LEU A 189 -6.76 -1.78 -16.86
CA LEU A 189 -6.67 -3.10 -17.49
C LEU A 189 -5.39 -3.33 -18.34
N PRO A 190 -4.84 -2.33 -19.07
CA PRO A 190 -3.58 -2.52 -19.80
C PRO A 190 -2.38 -2.88 -18.91
N GLN A 191 -2.47 -2.69 -17.59
CA GLN A 191 -1.42 -3.11 -16.65
C GLN A 191 -1.28 -4.64 -16.57
N LEU A 192 -2.28 -5.42 -16.99
CA LEU A 192 -2.17 -6.87 -17.14
C LEU A 192 -1.00 -7.25 -18.07
N ILE A 193 -0.72 -6.43 -19.08
CA ILE A 193 0.45 -6.59 -19.96
C ILE A 193 1.75 -6.39 -19.17
N ASN A 194 1.80 -5.43 -18.24
CA ASN A 194 2.96 -5.24 -17.38
C ASN A 194 3.18 -6.44 -16.44
N ILE A 195 2.09 -7.07 -15.96
CA ILE A 195 2.18 -8.29 -15.15
C ILE A 195 2.74 -9.44 -15.99
N LEU A 196 2.24 -9.67 -17.23
CA LEU A 196 2.77 -10.68 -18.14
C LEU A 196 4.25 -10.46 -18.46
N LYS A 197 4.68 -9.22 -18.69
CA LYS A 197 6.08 -8.85 -18.91
C LYS A 197 6.95 -9.09 -17.67
N GLY A 198 6.37 -9.16 -16.49
CA GLY A 198 7.08 -9.33 -15.22
C GLY A 198 7.57 -8.03 -14.58
N ASP A 199 7.13 -6.87 -15.06
CA ASP A 199 7.39 -5.57 -14.45
C ASP A 199 6.57 -5.38 -13.17
N MET A 200 5.36 -5.98 -13.15
CA MET A 200 4.41 -5.91 -12.04
C MET A 200 3.96 -7.31 -11.62
N SER A 201 3.22 -7.36 -10.53
CA SER A 201 2.47 -8.49 -10.01
C SER A 201 1.01 -8.10 -9.77
N PHE A 202 0.10 -9.05 -9.56
CA PHE A 202 -1.25 -8.72 -9.11
C PHE A 202 -1.23 -8.05 -7.75
N VAL A 203 -0.51 -8.64 -6.79
CA VAL A 203 -0.44 -8.13 -5.41
C VAL A 203 0.95 -7.61 -5.11
N GLY A 204 1.00 -6.38 -4.63
CA GLY A 204 2.23 -5.69 -4.23
C GLY A 204 2.00 -4.20 -3.98
N PRO A 205 3.02 -3.48 -3.55
CA PRO A 205 2.96 -2.03 -3.35
C PRO A 205 2.56 -1.31 -4.64
N ARG A 206 1.69 -0.29 -4.53
CA ARG A 206 1.34 0.52 -5.70
C ARG A 206 2.59 1.20 -6.29
N PRO A 207 2.84 1.08 -7.61
CA PRO A 207 4.03 1.68 -8.21
C PRO A 207 4.01 3.21 -8.11
N GLU A 208 5.03 3.80 -7.53
CA GLU A 208 5.18 5.25 -7.41
C GLU A 208 6.00 5.84 -8.56
N ARG A 209 5.80 7.15 -8.82
CA ARG A 209 6.64 7.92 -9.74
C ARG A 209 8.03 8.10 -9.13
N PRO A 210 9.12 8.03 -9.92
CA PRO A 210 10.48 8.26 -9.40
C PRO A 210 10.60 9.58 -8.65
N GLU A 211 10.04 10.67 -9.17
CA GLU A 211 10.12 12.01 -8.59
C GLU A 211 9.40 12.10 -7.24
N ILE A 212 8.26 11.39 -7.11
CA ILE A 212 7.49 11.34 -5.86
C ILE A 212 8.19 10.47 -4.83
N ALA A 213 8.73 9.31 -5.25
CA ALA A 213 9.49 8.43 -4.38
C ALA A 213 10.72 9.13 -3.80
N GLN A 214 11.50 9.82 -4.65
CA GLN A 214 12.66 10.61 -4.21
C GLN A 214 12.28 11.71 -3.22
N LYS A 215 11.12 12.36 -3.41
CA LYS A 215 10.63 13.37 -2.46
C LYS A 215 10.32 12.74 -1.09
N TYR A 216 9.71 11.56 -1.06
CA TYR A 216 9.43 10.87 0.20
C TYR A 216 10.70 10.33 0.85
N GLU A 217 11.63 9.80 0.08
CA GLU A 217 12.91 9.26 0.60
C GLU A 217 13.79 10.33 1.27
N LYS A 218 13.66 11.61 0.88
CA LYS A 218 14.36 12.71 1.57
C LYS A 218 13.92 12.90 3.02
N THR A 219 12.65 12.68 3.31
CA THR A 219 12.08 12.84 4.67
C THR A 219 11.91 11.52 5.40
N MET A 220 11.88 10.41 4.66
CA MET A 220 11.67 9.06 5.17
C MET A 220 12.49 8.08 4.33
N PRO A 221 13.78 7.86 4.67
CA PRO A 221 14.67 6.97 3.92
C PRO A 221 14.16 5.53 3.79
N GLU A 222 13.33 5.08 4.74
CA GLU A 222 12.73 3.76 4.77
C GLU A 222 11.68 3.54 3.66
N PHE A 223 11.23 4.61 2.99
CA PHE A 223 10.22 4.51 1.92
C PHE A 223 10.65 3.55 0.80
N LYS A 224 11.96 3.41 0.57
CA LYS A 224 12.55 2.43 -0.36
C LYS A 224 12.30 0.97 0.01
N TYR A 225 11.96 0.64 1.26
CA TYR A 225 11.75 -0.76 1.68
C TYR A 225 10.59 -1.43 0.93
N ARG A 226 9.60 -0.66 0.50
CA ARG A 226 8.51 -1.14 -0.35
C ARG A 226 8.98 -1.68 -1.72
N LEU A 227 10.18 -1.32 -2.16
CA LEU A 227 10.77 -1.77 -3.42
C LEU A 227 11.49 -3.13 -3.31
N LYS A 228 11.44 -3.81 -2.15
CA LYS A 228 11.94 -5.18 -1.99
C LYS A 228 11.12 -6.21 -2.75
N VAL A 229 9.88 -5.89 -3.08
CA VAL A 229 8.96 -6.73 -3.84
C VAL A 229 8.49 -6.01 -5.10
N LYS A 230 7.93 -6.77 -6.06
CA LYS A 230 7.39 -6.19 -7.29
C LYS A 230 6.21 -5.28 -7.00
N ALA A 231 6.11 -4.19 -7.77
CA ALA A 231 4.95 -3.33 -7.76
C ALA A 231 3.68 -4.13 -8.12
N GLY A 232 2.57 -3.83 -7.45
CA GLY A 232 1.29 -4.52 -7.61
C GLY A 232 0.23 -3.69 -8.34
N LEU A 233 -0.67 -4.39 -9.04
CA LEU A 233 -1.92 -3.83 -9.54
C LEU A 233 -2.85 -3.50 -8.37
N THR A 234 -2.90 -4.37 -7.38
CA THR A 234 -3.53 -4.16 -6.08
C THR A 234 -2.54 -4.45 -4.96
N GLY A 235 -2.86 -4.02 -3.74
CA GLY A 235 -2.02 -4.25 -2.57
C GLY A 235 -2.72 -3.84 -1.29
N TYR A 236 -2.17 -4.25 -0.16
CA TYR A 236 -2.78 -4.03 1.14
C TYR A 236 -3.03 -2.54 1.42
N ALA A 237 -2.04 -1.69 1.11
CA ALA A 237 -2.20 -0.23 1.22
C ALA A 237 -3.28 0.35 0.30
N GLN A 238 -3.58 -0.29 -0.84
CA GLN A 238 -4.63 0.18 -1.76
C GLN A 238 -6.03 -0.24 -1.30
N VAL A 239 -6.15 -1.38 -0.62
CA VAL A 239 -7.42 -1.92 -0.12
C VAL A 239 -7.80 -1.29 1.23
N MET A 240 -6.85 -1.21 2.16
CA MET A 240 -7.07 -0.74 3.52
C MET A 240 -6.83 0.76 3.69
N GLY A 241 -5.96 1.35 2.86
CA GLY A 241 -5.66 2.78 2.89
C GLY A 241 -6.82 3.63 2.37
N LYS A 242 -6.93 4.85 2.89
CA LYS A 242 -7.86 5.88 2.42
C LYS A 242 -7.11 6.95 1.64
N TYR A 243 -7.86 7.85 1.01
CA TYR A 243 -7.27 8.96 0.26
C TYR A 243 -6.33 9.85 1.10
N ASN A 244 -6.62 10.00 2.39
CA ASN A 244 -5.85 10.78 3.36
C ASN A 244 -4.80 9.98 4.16
N THR A 245 -4.53 8.71 3.78
CA THR A 245 -3.48 7.90 4.42
C THR A 245 -2.11 8.56 4.22
N THR A 246 -1.40 8.77 5.31
CA THR A 246 -0.06 9.39 5.26
C THR A 246 0.94 8.52 4.51
N PRO A 247 2.02 9.08 3.93
CA PRO A 247 3.07 8.28 3.30
C PRO A 247 3.69 7.23 4.25
N TYR A 248 3.79 7.55 5.53
CA TYR A 248 4.29 6.64 6.56
C TYR A 248 3.33 5.47 6.83
N ASP A 249 2.04 5.74 7.00
CA ASP A 249 1.04 4.68 7.18
C ASP A 249 0.90 3.82 5.93
N LYS A 250 1.02 4.43 4.75
CA LYS A 250 1.06 3.70 3.48
C LYS A 250 2.25 2.75 3.40
N LEU A 251 3.44 3.21 3.84
CA LEU A 251 4.61 2.35 3.94
C LEU A 251 4.38 1.19 4.90
N LYS A 252 3.82 1.45 6.09
CA LYS A 252 3.48 0.38 7.05
C LYS A 252 2.55 -0.67 6.43
N LEU A 253 1.49 -0.22 5.75
CA LEU A 253 0.56 -1.12 5.06
C LEU A 253 1.20 -1.88 3.89
N ASP A 254 2.15 -1.28 3.17
CA ASP A 254 2.87 -1.96 2.08
C ASP A 254 3.87 -3.02 2.60
N LEU A 255 4.29 -2.92 3.85
CA LEU A 255 5.24 -3.85 4.50
C LEU A 255 4.53 -4.93 5.34
N MET A 256 3.24 -4.77 5.65
CA MET A 256 2.39 -5.77 6.32
C MET A 256 1.92 -6.86 5.38
#